data_00e40cadfe4748b28f66b35e31ffbcfd
#
_entry.id   00e40cadfe4748b28f66b35e31ffbcfd
#
_cell.length_a   1.000
_cell.length_b   1.000
_cell.length_c   1.000
_cell.angle_alpha   90.00
_cell.angle_beta   90.00
_cell.angle_gamma   90.00
#
_symmetry.space_group_name_H-M   'P 1'
#
loop_
_entity.id
_entity.type
_entity.pdbx_description
1 polymer ?
#
loop_
_entity_poly.entity_id
_entity_poly.type
_entity_poly.pdbx_seq_one_letter_code
_entity_poly.pdbx_strand_id
1 'polypeptide(L)'
;MYFANRELADKVVERRINETNTDLLTYCAVCCDHFRSGGKPTLHLLDLLFGEGVTRPTPKPAPDYSQRRENRVRLKNSLLKELWSEKGAGQEIQQRIKLHIPDKVRDLMEQRMILVEDLLQVIEWAESTGTKFVQKKTGHYLAHYRPGTVTYWVEYSTGEDGFVIHNAYSHRMEVLEHLRI
;
A
#
# COMPACT_ATOMS: atom_id res chain seq x y z
N MET A 1 -9.30 -7.70 14.77
CA MET A 1 -10.21 -8.77 14.31
C MET A 1 -9.99 -9.12 12.86
N TYR A 2 -10.08 -8.18 11.92
CA TYR A 2 -9.96 -8.42 10.46
C TYR A 2 -8.67 -9.18 10.04
N PHE A 3 -7.52 -8.85 10.60
CA PHE A 3 -6.25 -9.53 10.32
C PHE A 3 -6.08 -10.89 11.01
N ALA A 4 -6.82 -11.14 12.09
CA ALA A 4 -6.73 -12.40 12.82
C ALA A 4 -7.72 -13.45 12.28
N ASN A 5 -8.91 -13.02 11.88
CA ASN A 5 -9.94 -13.89 11.30
C ASN A 5 -10.86 -13.07 10.39
N ARG A 6 -10.58 -13.09 9.09
CA ARG A 6 -11.32 -12.35 8.08
C ARG A 6 -12.76 -12.82 7.96
N GLU A 7 -12.98 -14.12 7.94
CA GLU A 7 -14.33 -14.70 7.80
C GLU A 7 -15.26 -14.29 8.95
N LEU A 8 -14.75 -14.28 10.19
CA LEU A 8 -15.52 -13.82 11.33
C LEU A 8 -15.82 -12.32 11.24
N ALA A 9 -14.84 -11.51 10.78
CA ALA A 9 -15.04 -10.08 10.62
C ALA A 9 -16.11 -9.79 9.56
N ASP A 10 -16.08 -10.49 8.43
CA ASP A 10 -17.06 -10.35 7.34
C ASP A 10 -18.47 -10.73 7.83
N LYS A 11 -18.62 -11.82 8.58
CA LYS A 11 -19.92 -12.21 9.20
C LYS A 11 -20.47 -11.16 10.18
N VAL A 12 -19.59 -10.51 10.94
CA VAL A 12 -19.99 -9.42 11.85
C VAL A 12 -20.49 -8.21 11.08
N VAL A 13 -19.79 -7.85 9.99
CA VAL A 13 -20.21 -6.74 9.11
C VAL A 13 -21.54 -7.07 8.44
N GLU A 14 -21.69 -8.26 7.87
CA GLU A 14 -22.90 -8.73 7.21
C GLU A 14 -24.11 -8.71 8.17
N ARG A 15 -23.93 -9.24 9.38
CA ARG A 15 -24.97 -9.18 10.42
C ARG A 15 -25.40 -7.74 10.68
N ARG A 16 -24.44 -6.82 10.84
CA ARG A 16 -24.72 -5.41 11.14
C ARG A 16 -25.44 -4.71 9.99
N ILE A 17 -25.08 -5.03 8.74
CA ILE A 17 -25.74 -4.51 7.54
C ILE A 17 -27.21 -4.95 7.50
N ASN A 18 -27.50 -6.18 7.91
CA ASN A 18 -28.85 -6.77 7.84
C ASN A 18 -29.76 -6.38 9.02
N GLU A 19 -29.22 -5.74 10.08
CA GLU A 19 -30.02 -5.29 11.23
C GLU A 19 -30.99 -4.15 10.87
N THR A 20 -30.74 -3.40 9.82
CA THR A 20 -31.61 -2.28 9.40
C THR A 20 -31.69 -2.13 7.89
N ASN A 21 -32.84 -1.70 7.40
CA ASN A 21 -33.03 -1.38 5.97
C ASN A 21 -32.69 0.08 5.64
N THR A 22 -32.39 0.90 6.64
CA THR A 22 -32.00 2.30 6.43
C THR A 22 -30.53 2.45 6.11
N ASP A 23 -30.17 3.56 5.49
CA ASP A 23 -28.78 3.95 5.28
C ASP A 23 -28.07 4.18 6.62
N LEU A 24 -26.78 3.93 6.69
CA LEU A 24 -26.00 4.06 7.93
C LEU A 24 -25.24 5.39 7.99
N LEU A 25 -25.17 5.98 9.17
CA LEU A 25 -24.28 7.09 9.50
C LEU A 25 -23.22 6.59 10.49
N THR A 26 -21.95 6.77 10.18
CA THR A 26 -20.85 6.34 11.04
C THR A 26 -19.88 7.48 11.33
N TYR A 27 -19.26 7.45 12.50
CA TYR A 27 -18.16 8.35 12.88
C TYR A 27 -16.77 7.71 12.69
N CYS A 28 -16.73 6.42 12.40
CA CYS A 28 -15.50 5.65 12.20
C CYS A 28 -15.28 5.42 10.70
N ALA A 29 -14.19 5.95 10.14
CA ALA A 29 -13.86 5.80 8.73
C ALA A 29 -13.71 4.33 8.29
N VAL A 30 -13.09 3.49 9.13
CA VAL A 30 -12.93 2.04 8.86
C VAL A 30 -14.28 1.34 8.82
N CYS A 31 -15.20 1.65 9.74
CA CYS A 31 -16.56 1.12 9.72
C CYS A 31 -17.33 1.56 8.48
N CYS A 32 -17.18 2.83 8.08
CA CYS A 32 -17.77 3.36 6.86
C CYS A 32 -17.32 2.57 5.63
N ASP A 33 -16.02 2.34 5.50
CA ASP A 33 -15.44 1.57 4.40
C ASP A 33 -15.94 0.12 4.39
N HIS A 34 -15.98 -0.55 5.54
CA HIS A 34 -16.47 -1.94 5.64
C HIS A 34 -17.94 -2.07 5.28
N PHE A 35 -18.81 -1.17 5.73
CA PHE A 35 -20.22 -1.22 5.38
C PHE A 35 -20.46 -0.89 3.91
N ARG A 36 -19.74 0.08 3.35
CA ARG A 36 -19.80 0.40 1.92
C ARG A 36 -19.33 -0.77 1.05
N SER A 37 -18.24 -1.44 1.42
CA SER A 37 -17.73 -2.62 0.70
C SER A 37 -18.68 -3.82 0.82
N GLY A 38 -19.41 -3.94 1.90
CA GLY A 38 -20.51 -4.91 2.07
C GLY A 38 -21.82 -4.55 1.35
N GLY A 39 -21.83 -3.46 0.57
CA GLY A 39 -22.99 -3.05 -0.22
C GLY A 39 -24.00 -2.15 0.50
N LYS A 40 -23.71 -1.73 1.74
CA LYS A 40 -24.62 -0.86 2.50
C LYS A 40 -24.32 0.61 2.25
N PRO A 41 -25.29 1.43 1.79
CA PRO A 41 -25.12 2.87 1.71
C PRO A 41 -24.79 3.44 3.09
N THR A 42 -23.61 4.02 3.23
CA THR A 42 -23.09 4.50 4.51
C THR A 42 -22.42 5.83 4.32
N LEU A 43 -22.73 6.80 5.16
CA LEU A 43 -22.13 8.13 5.18
C LEU A 43 -21.24 8.28 6.41
N HIS A 44 -20.07 8.89 6.25
CA HIS A 44 -19.27 9.29 7.38
C HIS A 44 -19.79 10.61 7.97
N LEU A 45 -19.78 10.75 9.30
CA LEU A 45 -20.30 11.94 9.97
C LEU A 45 -19.64 13.25 9.49
N LEU A 46 -18.34 13.23 9.21
CA LEU A 46 -17.63 14.40 8.70
C LEU A 46 -18.06 14.76 7.27
N ASP A 47 -18.40 13.77 6.43
CA ASP A 47 -18.92 14.04 5.08
C ASP A 47 -20.30 14.69 5.15
N LEU A 48 -21.10 14.32 6.17
CA LEU A 48 -22.38 14.96 6.42
C LEU A 48 -22.25 16.41 6.89
N LEU A 49 -21.24 16.71 7.72
CA LEU A 49 -21.05 18.03 8.32
C LEU A 49 -20.31 19.00 7.39
N PHE A 50 -19.36 18.51 6.58
CA PHE A 50 -18.43 19.33 5.81
C PHE A 50 -18.43 19.02 4.32
N GLY A 51 -19.19 18.01 3.88
CA GLY A 51 -19.28 17.64 2.46
C GLY A 51 -20.07 18.67 1.64
N GLU A 52 -19.64 18.91 0.40
CA GLU A 52 -20.37 19.73 -0.56
C GLU A 52 -21.55 18.95 -1.15
N GLY A 53 -22.66 18.93 -0.46
CA GLY A 53 -23.88 18.26 -0.86
C GLY A 53 -23.97 16.80 -0.38
N VAL A 54 -25.03 16.49 0.35
CA VAL A 54 -25.31 15.13 0.84
C VAL A 54 -25.97 14.35 -0.29
N THR A 55 -25.15 13.70 -1.13
CA THR A 55 -25.64 12.69 -2.06
C THR A 55 -25.63 11.34 -1.38
N ARG A 56 -26.64 10.49 -1.66
CA ARG A 56 -26.67 9.12 -1.16
C ARG A 56 -25.40 8.39 -1.55
N PRO A 57 -24.58 7.90 -0.57
CA PRO A 57 -23.30 7.31 -0.87
C PRO A 57 -23.50 5.98 -1.63
N THR A 58 -22.83 5.85 -2.76
CA THR A 58 -22.78 4.57 -3.47
C THR A 58 -21.83 3.60 -2.78
N PRO A 59 -22.17 2.30 -2.73
CA PRO A 59 -21.23 1.28 -2.26
C PRO A 59 -19.91 1.36 -3.04
N LYS A 60 -18.79 1.38 -2.33
CA LYS A 60 -17.45 1.37 -2.92
C LYS A 60 -16.61 0.30 -2.23
N PRO A 61 -15.72 -0.39 -2.96
CA PRO A 61 -14.74 -1.25 -2.31
C PRO A 61 -13.90 -0.42 -1.34
N ALA A 62 -13.58 -1.00 -0.18
CA ALA A 62 -12.69 -0.35 0.78
C ALA A 62 -11.29 -0.20 0.14
N PRO A 63 -10.60 0.94 0.37
CA PRO A 63 -9.24 1.11 -0.08
C PRO A 63 -8.35 0.05 0.58
N ASP A 64 -7.44 -0.54 -0.19
CA ASP A 64 -6.47 -1.50 0.27
C ASP A 64 -5.42 -0.86 1.21
N TYR A 65 -4.54 -1.65 1.78
CA TYR A 65 -3.53 -1.18 2.73
C TYR A 65 -2.56 -0.18 2.09
N SER A 66 -2.08 -0.46 0.88
CA SER A 66 -1.18 0.41 0.13
C SER A 66 -1.85 1.73 -0.20
N GLN A 67 -3.08 1.71 -0.69
CA GLN A 67 -3.85 2.91 -1.01
C GLN A 67 -4.12 3.79 0.22
N ARG A 68 -4.43 3.18 1.38
CA ARG A 68 -4.57 3.92 2.66
C ARG A 68 -3.27 4.61 3.07
N ARG A 69 -2.15 3.93 2.86
CA ARG A 69 -0.84 4.51 3.15
C ARG A 69 -0.48 5.63 2.19
N GLU A 70 -0.67 5.45 0.91
CA GLU A 70 -0.48 6.50 -0.10
C GLU A 70 -1.31 7.75 0.21
N ASN A 71 -2.58 7.56 0.58
CA ASN A 71 -3.45 8.67 0.97
C ASN A 71 -2.92 9.42 2.21
N ARG A 72 -2.37 8.70 3.21
CA ARG A 72 -1.74 9.33 4.38
C ARG A 72 -0.49 10.11 4.00
N VAL A 73 0.37 9.56 3.15
CA VAL A 73 1.59 10.23 2.68
C VAL A 73 1.22 11.48 1.89
N ARG A 74 0.24 11.39 0.99
CA ARG A 74 -0.26 12.52 0.21
C ARG A 74 -0.79 13.63 1.12
N LEU A 75 -1.65 13.27 2.07
CA LEU A 75 -2.18 14.23 3.05
C LEU A 75 -1.06 14.88 3.87
N LYS A 76 -0.13 14.08 4.41
CA LYS A 76 1.03 14.58 5.16
C LYS A 76 1.83 15.60 4.33
N ASN A 77 2.16 15.25 3.08
CA ASN A 77 2.94 16.11 2.20
C ASN A 77 2.19 17.41 1.84
N SER A 78 0.86 17.32 1.65
CA SER A 78 0.01 18.49 1.45
C SER A 78 0.06 19.43 2.66
N LEU A 79 -0.13 18.88 3.87
CA LEU A 79 -0.07 19.67 5.11
C LEU A 79 1.31 20.29 5.36
N LEU A 80 2.39 19.52 5.12
CA LEU A 80 3.75 20.04 5.26
C LEU A 80 4.00 21.22 4.30
N LYS A 81 3.54 21.10 3.06
CA LYS A 81 3.67 22.16 2.06
C LYS A 81 2.84 23.39 2.42
N GLU A 82 1.59 23.20 2.83
CA GLU A 82 0.65 24.30 3.11
C GLU A 82 0.95 25.03 4.43
N LEU A 83 1.30 24.28 5.49
CA LEU A 83 1.47 24.85 6.83
C LEU A 83 2.91 25.20 7.18
N TRP A 84 3.88 24.45 6.65
CA TRP A 84 5.30 24.62 7.01
C TRP A 84 6.19 24.96 5.82
N SER A 85 5.64 25.05 4.61
CA SER A 85 6.39 25.31 3.36
C SER A 85 7.57 24.32 3.14
N GLU A 86 7.50 23.16 3.76
CA GLU A 86 8.51 22.10 3.67
C GLU A 86 8.25 21.19 2.45
N LYS A 87 9.32 20.78 1.77
CA LYS A 87 9.22 19.73 0.74
C LYS A 87 9.08 18.38 1.42
N GLY A 88 8.01 17.63 1.10
CA GLY A 88 7.84 16.26 1.58
C GLY A 88 8.94 15.34 1.06
N ALA A 89 9.65 14.68 1.98
CA ALA A 89 10.60 13.62 1.63
C ALA A 89 9.84 12.45 0.98
N GLY A 90 10.29 11.94 -0.15
CA GLY A 90 9.72 10.78 -0.85
C GLY A 90 9.07 11.07 -2.19
N GLN A 91 8.65 12.32 -2.48
CA GLN A 91 8.13 12.66 -3.81
C GLN A 91 9.21 12.66 -4.90
N GLU A 92 10.47 12.92 -4.55
CA GLU A 92 11.58 12.96 -5.50
C GLU A 92 11.93 11.57 -6.06
N ILE A 93 11.79 10.52 -5.25
CA ILE A 93 12.11 9.14 -5.66
C ILE A 93 11.03 8.59 -6.60
N GLN A 94 9.76 8.83 -6.30
CA GLN A 94 8.65 8.38 -7.15
C GLN A 94 8.63 9.03 -8.54
N GLN A 95 9.20 10.23 -8.68
CA GLN A 95 9.27 10.91 -9.98
C GLN A 95 10.40 10.40 -10.88
N ARG A 96 11.43 9.74 -10.32
CA ARG A 96 12.61 9.28 -11.06
C ARG A 96 12.51 7.85 -11.57
N ILE A 97 11.79 6.98 -10.86
CA ILE A 97 11.75 5.54 -11.14
C ILE A 97 10.31 5.13 -11.43
N LYS A 98 10.06 4.69 -12.66
CA LYS A 98 8.75 4.12 -13.02
C LYS A 98 8.75 2.63 -12.71
N LEU A 99 7.73 2.16 -11.97
CA LEU A 99 7.52 0.76 -11.65
C LEU A 99 6.27 0.23 -12.36
N HIS A 100 6.45 -0.89 -13.04
CA HIS A 100 5.36 -1.68 -13.61
C HIS A 100 5.08 -2.85 -12.66
N ILE A 101 3.99 -2.79 -11.93
CA ILE A 101 3.62 -3.79 -10.92
C ILE A 101 2.38 -4.53 -11.41
N PRO A 102 2.51 -5.78 -11.90
CA PRO A 102 1.37 -6.59 -12.29
C PRO A 102 0.40 -6.83 -11.13
N ASP A 103 -0.89 -6.98 -11.40
CA ASP A 103 -1.94 -7.14 -10.37
C ASP A 103 -1.63 -8.29 -9.41
N LYS A 104 -1.17 -9.43 -9.93
CA LYS A 104 -0.75 -10.57 -9.10
C LYS A 104 0.35 -10.23 -8.09
N VAL A 105 1.30 -9.39 -8.48
CA VAL A 105 2.38 -8.93 -7.58
C VAL A 105 1.83 -7.90 -6.58
N ARG A 106 0.92 -7.06 -7.02
CA ARG A 106 0.22 -6.09 -6.16
C ARG A 106 -0.54 -6.82 -5.04
N ASP A 107 -1.25 -7.89 -5.35
CA ASP A 107 -1.96 -8.71 -4.37
C ASP A 107 -0.99 -9.36 -3.35
N LEU A 108 0.17 -9.85 -3.82
CA LEU A 108 1.21 -10.40 -2.94
C LEU A 108 1.81 -9.32 -2.02
N MET A 109 2.07 -8.13 -2.54
CA MET A 109 2.55 -7.00 -1.75
C MET A 109 1.55 -6.63 -0.66
N GLU A 110 0.27 -6.58 -1.01
CA GLU A 110 -0.81 -6.28 -0.07
C GLU A 110 -0.89 -7.31 1.07
N GLN A 111 -0.85 -8.61 0.74
CA GLN A 111 -0.82 -9.70 1.72
C GLN A 111 0.41 -9.63 2.65
N ARG A 112 1.55 -9.20 2.13
CA ARG A 112 2.83 -9.10 2.84
C ARG A 112 3.07 -7.73 3.48
N MET A 113 2.13 -6.79 3.33
CA MET A 113 2.23 -5.41 3.81
C MET A 113 3.48 -4.68 3.30
N ILE A 114 3.87 -4.93 2.04
CA ILE A 114 4.98 -4.29 1.35
C ILE A 114 4.44 -3.11 0.54
N LEU A 115 5.08 -1.97 0.64
CA LEU A 115 4.66 -0.75 -0.02
C LEU A 115 5.45 -0.51 -1.30
N VAL A 116 4.89 0.28 -2.22
CA VAL A 116 5.59 0.73 -3.42
C VAL A 116 6.86 1.51 -3.05
N GLU A 117 6.81 2.30 -1.98
CA GLU A 117 7.98 3.02 -1.45
C GLU A 117 9.13 2.09 -1.03
N ASP A 118 8.80 0.92 -0.43
CA ASP A 118 9.81 -0.06 -0.05
C ASP A 118 10.52 -0.63 -1.29
N LEU A 119 9.76 -0.89 -2.39
CA LEU A 119 10.34 -1.35 -3.65
C LEU A 119 11.24 -0.29 -4.27
N LEU A 120 10.81 0.97 -4.29
CA LEU A 120 11.56 2.08 -4.83
C LEU A 120 12.91 2.24 -4.11
N GLN A 121 12.93 2.14 -2.78
CA GLN A 121 14.16 2.21 -2.01
C GLN A 121 15.12 1.06 -2.31
N VAL A 122 14.61 -0.17 -2.49
CA VAL A 122 15.44 -1.33 -2.87
C VAL A 122 16.04 -1.14 -4.25
N ILE A 123 15.24 -0.71 -5.24
CA ILE A 123 15.68 -0.55 -6.62
C ILE A 123 16.68 0.62 -6.72
N GLU A 124 16.39 1.76 -6.09
CA GLU A 124 17.29 2.91 -6.07
C GLU A 124 18.65 2.54 -5.47
N TRP A 125 18.64 1.82 -4.35
CA TRP A 125 19.86 1.31 -3.72
C TRP A 125 20.61 0.37 -4.66
N ALA A 126 19.93 -0.61 -5.24
CA ALA A 126 20.53 -1.61 -6.13
C ALA A 126 21.14 -0.99 -7.39
N GLU A 127 20.43 -0.05 -8.02
CA GLU A 127 20.91 0.60 -9.25
C GLU A 127 22.05 1.61 -8.97
N SER A 128 22.03 2.29 -7.81
CA SER A 128 23.07 3.23 -7.43
C SER A 128 24.37 2.55 -6.97
N THR A 129 24.27 1.39 -6.30
CA THR A 129 25.44 0.67 -5.74
C THR A 129 25.91 -0.48 -6.63
N GLY A 130 25.08 -0.93 -7.57
CA GLY A 130 25.32 -2.14 -8.38
C GLY A 130 25.13 -3.45 -7.59
N THR A 131 24.64 -3.38 -6.34
CA THR A 131 24.47 -4.56 -5.46
C THR A 131 23.18 -5.30 -5.80
N LYS A 132 23.26 -6.19 -6.78
CA LYS A 132 22.14 -7.04 -7.23
C LYS A 132 22.63 -8.38 -7.73
N PHE A 133 21.81 -9.41 -7.53
CA PHE A 133 22.04 -10.74 -8.06
C PHE A 133 21.31 -10.90 -9.39
N VAL A 134 21.91 -11.65 -10.31
CA VAL A 134 21.27 -11.99 -11.60
C VAL A 134 20.83 -13.43 -11.59
N GLN A 135 19.57 -13.68 -11.80
CA GLN A 135 19.04 -15.02 -11.95
C GLN A 135 19.35 -15.56 -13.36
N LYS A 136 20.24 -16.54 -13.45
CA LYS A 136 20.74 -17.06 -14.75
C LYS A 136 19.66 -17.60 -15.69
N LYS A 137 18.54 -18.11 -15.16
CA LYS A 137 17.46 -18.72 -15.97
C LYS A 137 16.52 -17.68 -16.58
N THR A 138 16.18 -16.63 -15.86
CA THR A 138 15.19 -15.62 -16.27
C THR A 138 15.82 -14.31 -16.71
N GLY A 139 17.07 -14.05 -16.33
CA GLY A 139 17.72 -12.77 -16.51
C GLY A 139 17.23 -11.69 -15.55
N HIS A 140 16.35 -12.02 -14.61
CA HIS A 140 15.83 -11.08 -13.62
C HIS A 140 16.90 -10.70 -12.61
N TYR A 141 16.81 -9.49 -12.11
CA TYR A 141 17.59 -9.00 -10.98
C TYR A 141 16.88 -9.31 -9.66
N LEU A 142 17.64 -9.72 -8.67
CA LEU A 142 17.19 -9.85 -7.28
C LEU A 142 18.03 -8.92 -6.43
N ALA A 143 17.40 -7.96 -5.78
CA ALA A 143 18.08 -7.01 -4.90
C ALA A 143 17.43 -6.97 -3.53
N HIS A 144 18.20 -6.51 -2.55
CA HIS A 144 17.69 -6.29 -1.19
C HIS A 144 18.20 -4.98 -0.62
N TYR A 145 17.42 -4.43 0.30
CA TYR A 145 17.81 -3.26 1.09
C TYR A 145 17.15 -3.30 2.46
N ARG A 146 17.83 -2.77 3.46
CA ARG A 146 17.37 -2.74 4.86
C ARG A 146 17.35 -1.30 5.38
N PRO A 147 16.28 -0.54 5.15
CA PRO A 147 16.19 0.85 5.60
C PRO A 147 16.05 1.00 7.13
N GLY A 148 15.73 -0.06 7.85
CA GLY A 148 15.53 -0.08 9.30
C GLY A 148 15.68 -1.48 9.87
N THR A 149 14.62 -2.02 10.46
CA THR A 149 14.61 -3.36 11.10
C THR A 149 14.16 -4.48 10.16
N VAL A 150 13.67 -4.14 8.97
CA VAL A 150 13.15 -5.08 7.98
C VAL A 150 14.00 -5.03 6.73
N THR A 151 14.39 -6.20 6.23
CA THR A 151 15.04 -6.36 4.93
C THR A 151 13.98 -6.63 3.89
N TYR A 152 13.91 -5.80 2.85
CA TYR A 152 13.05 -5.97 1.69
C TYR A 152 13.82 -6.56 0.53
N TRP A 153 13.20 -7.48 -0.18
CA TRP A 153 13.74 -8.12 -1.38
C TRP A 153 12.80 -7.87 -2.55
N VAL A 154 13.38 -7.55 -3.68
CA VAL A 154 12.63 -7.29 -4.91
C VAL A 154 13.25 -8.06 -6.06
N GLU A 155 12.44 -8.85 -6.76
CA GLU A 155 12.79 -9.44 -8.05
C GLU A 155 12.20 -8.56 -9.15
N TYR A 156 13.05 -8.07 -10.05
CA TYR A 156 12.65 -7.14 -11.10
C TYR A 156 13.46 -7.34 -12.38
N SER A 157 12.97 -6.78 -13.47
CA SER A 157 13.70 -6.67 -14.74
C SER A 157 13.60 -5.26 -15.30
N THR A 158 14.50 -4.89 -16.18
CA THR A 158 14.41 -3.64 -16.93
C THR A 158 13.35 -3.78 -18.03
N GLY A 159 12.42 -2.84 -18.10
CA GLY A 159 11.42 -2.69 -19.15
C GLY A 159 11.74 -1.49 -20.05
N GLU A 160 10.92 -1.26 -21.08
CA GLU A 160 11.10 -0.14 -22.04
C GLU A 160 11.02 1.24 -21.37
N ASP A 161 10.20 1.38 -20.31
CA ASP A 161 9.92 2.66 -19.64
C ASP A 161 10.00 2.53 -18.10
N GLY A 162 10.99 1.78 -17.59
CA GLY A 162 11.21 1.60 -16.16
C GLY A 162 11.49 0.16 -15.76
N PHE A 163 11.06 -0.23 -14.57
CA PHE A 163 11.29 -1.57 -14.03
C PHE A 163 10.00 -2.36 -13.89
N VAL A 164 10.02 -3.63 -14.29
CA VAL A 164 8.91 -4.57 -14.12
C VAL A 164 9.17 -5.40 -12.87
N ILE A 165 8.23 -5.42 -11.95
CA ILE A 165 8.33 -6.17 -10.70
C ILE A 165 7.75 -7.56 -10.88
N HIS A 166 8.52 -8.59 -10.51
CA HIS A 166 8.10 -9.99 -10.61
C HIS A 166 7.74 -10.59 -9.26
N ASN A 167 8.44 -10.17 -8.18
CA ASN A 167 8.16 -10.61 -6.83
C ASN A 167 8.68 -9.61 -5.80
N ALA A 168 8.08 -9.59 -4.62
CA ALA A 168 8.56 -8.82 -3.47
C ALA A 168 8.28 -9.58 -2.18
N TYR A 169 9.26 -9.62 -1.27
CA TYR A 169 9.11 -10.21 0.05
C TYR A 169 9.98 -9.50 1.08
N SER A 170 9.69 -9.71 2.35
CA SER A 170 10.41 -9.07 3.45
C SER A 170 10.65 -10.04 4.60
N HIS A 171 11.70 -9.80 5.37
CA HIS A 171 11.99 -10.52 6.60
C HIS A 171 12.77 -9.63 7.59
N ARG A 172 12.83 -10.05 8.86
CA ARG A 172 13.55 -9.33 9.90
C ARG A 172 15.01 -9.75 10.08
N MET A 173 15.44 -10.78 9.36
CA MET A 173 16.83 -11.26 9.41
C MET A 173 17.77 -10.23 8.78
N GLU A 174 18.95 -10.09 9.32
CA GLU A 174 20.03 -9.31 8.74
C GLU A 174 20.81 -10.17 7.77
N VAL A 175 21.05 -9.66 6.56
CA VAL A 175 21.91 -10.31 5.58
C VAL A 175 23.34 -9.83 5.82
N LEU A 176 24.20 -10.70 6.36
CA LEU A 176 25.60 -10.39 6.57
C LEU A 176 26.37 -10.68 5.27
N GLU A 177 26.83 -9.64 4.60
CA GLU A 177 27.57 -9.73 3.32
C GLU A 177 28.99 -10.33 3.46
N HIS A 178 29.45 -10.62 4.67
CA HIS A 178 30.84 -10.99 4.96
C HIS A 178 31.11 -12.48 5.17
N LEU A 179 30.18 -13.36 4.89
CA LEU A 179 30.49 -14.78 4.81
C LEU A 179 31.07 -15.12 3.42
N ARG A 180 32.29 -14.60 3.14
CA ARG A 180 33.15 -15.26 2.15
C ARG A 180 33.62 -16.58 2.76
N ILE A 181 33.03 -17.68 2.34
CA ILE A 181 33.57 -19.02 2.48
C ILE A 181 34.58 -19.25 1.38
#